data_0cee7ce22aa2d1b1f0e638d296b75a42
#
_entry.id   0cee7ce22aa2d1b1f0e638d296b75a42
#
_cell.length_a   1.000
_cell.length_b   1.000
_cell.length_c   1.000
_cell.angle_alpha   90.00
_cell.angle_beta   90.00
_cell.angle_gamma   90.00
#
_symmetry.space_group_name_H-M   'P 1'
#
loop_
_entity.id
_entity.type
_entity.pdbx_description
1 polymer ?
#
loop_
_entity_poly.entity_id
_entity_poly.type
_entity_poly.pdbx_seq_one_letter_code
_entity_poly.pdbx_strand_id
1 'polypeptide(L)'
;MANQTSNSGQTSKSGQTSKLSQTSKSGPTGKSGQTSKSGLLFSGSDWDFKKLSRAYEAIEAIAIEELHLDIYPVQMEIISSQQMLDAYSSVGMPLMYRHWSFGKHFLYQELLYRKGGRGLAYELVINSNPCIVYLMEENTMALQALVTAHAALGHNHFFKNNHLFRQWTDASAILSYLDFAKGYIARCEERHGVAAVEAILDAAHALMEQGVFRYRRPPKLSSERQREGVRDRLEYEERSYNDLWRTLPPSKGGGNVGEKDSNIAERKKTLKLPEENLLYFLEKNSLVLEPWQREIVRIVRVVAQYFYPQRQTQVMNEGCATFVHYTLMNMLFDRGLISEGAMLEILRNHSNVIFQPGFDDPRFSGINPYALGLDMMQDIQRIATEPTAEDRDWFPDIAGNGNWRETLLDAWANHRDESFIRQYLSPALMRKWRFFILADAASEPHYEVASIHNERGYEKIRAGLAQSYDIGASRPDIQVVDVDLLGDRQLRLEHKVKNGIMLEEASRDATLRHIRTLWGYEVSLAAIDAQTGATLNERSTSQIGE
;
A
#
# COMPACT_ATOMS: atom_id res chain seq x y z
N MET A 1 -18.61 -41.57 42.83
CA MET A 1 -19.81 -40.94 43.42
C MET A 1 -20.03 -39.61 42.69
N ALA A 2 -21.19 -39.55 42.01
CA ALA A 2 -21.96 -38.37 41.54
C ALA A 2 -21.20 -37.26 40.78
N ASN A 3 -21.29 -37.24 39.46
CA ASN A 3 -22.29 -36.63 38.58
C ASN A 3 -22.72 -35.20 38.96
N GLN A 4 -22.27 -34.22 38.17
CA GLN A 4 -23.21 -33.21 37.65
C GLN A 4 -22.61 -32.56 36.36
N THR A 5 -23.23 -32.89 35.26
CA THR A 5 -23.19 -32.25 33.96
C THR A 5 -23.91 -30.90 34.05
N SER A 6 -23.29 -29.82 33.67
CA SER A 6 -23.99 -28.60 33.30
C SER A 6 -23.63 -28.22 31.85
N ASN A 7 -24.61 -28.46 31.04
CA ASN A 7 -24.69 -28.10 29.62
C ASN A 7 -24.99 -26.59 29.54
N SER A 8 -24.06 -25.75 29.11
CA SER A 8 -24.34 -24.36 28.73
C SER A 8 -24.16 -24.25 27.23
N GLY A 9 -25.27 -24.36 26.51
CA GLY A 9 -25.36 -24.06 25.11
C GLY A 9 -25.08 -22.58 24.86
N GLN A 10 -23.97 -22.29 24.26
CA GLN A 10 -23.72 -20.99 23.65
C GLN A 10 -24.39 -20.97 22.26
N THR A 11 -25.53 -20.30 22.18
CA THR A 11 -26.11 -19.88 20.92
C THR A 11 -25.27 -18.73 20.39
N SER A 12 -24.49 -19.02 19.36
CA SER A 12 -23.84 -17.99 18.54
C SER A 12 -24.93 -17.19 17.82
N LYS A 13 -25.17 -15.96 18.26
CA LYS A 13 -25.92 -15.00 17.46
C LYS A 13 -25.04 -14.59 16.27
N SER A 14 -25.40 -15.08 15.10
CA SER A 14 -24.89 -14.56 13.84
C SER A 14 -25.26 -13.08 13.73
N GLY A 15 -24.26 -12.20 13.77
CA GLY A 15 -24.46 -10.78 13.53
C GLY A 15 -25.02 -10.57 12.13
N GLN A 16 -26.19 -9.98 12.03
CA GLN A 16 -26.76 -9.54 10.76
C GLN A 16 -25.98 -8.30 10.32
N THR A 17 -25.15 -8.45 9.30
CA THR A 17 -24.60 -7.32 8.53
C THR A 17 -25.73 -6.73 7.69
N SER A 18 -26.21 -5.54 8.04
CA SER A 18 -27.18 -4.81 7.23
C SER A 18 -26.45 -4.07 6.11
N LYS A 19 -26.68 -4.47 4.85
CA LYS A 19 -26.13 -3.85 3.65
C LYS A 19 -27.05 -2.74 3.16
N LEU A 20 -26.55 -1.51 3.10
CA LEU A 20 -27.16 -0.41 2.36
C LEU A 20 -26.51 -0.33 0.97
N SER A 21 -27.12 -1.00 -0.01
CA SER A 21 -26.73 -0.82 -1.42
C SER A 21 -27.63 0.24 -2.05
N GLN A 22 -27.11 1.43 -2.29
CA GLN A 22 -27.79 2.41 -3.13
C GLN A 22 -27.07 2.46 -4.49
N THR A 23 -27.72 1.92 -5.50
CA THR A 23 -27.34 2.15 -6.90
C THR A 23 -27.93 3.49 -7.34
N SER A 24 -27.11 4.52 -7.39
CA SER A 24 -27.50 5.80 -7.97
C SER A 24 -27.64 5.67 -9.49
N LYS A 25 -28.86 5.72 -9.99
CA LYS A 25 -29.15 5.93 -11.42
C LYS A 25 -29.01 7.41 -11.71
N SER A 26 -27.95 7.80 -12.38
CA SER A 26 -27.78 9.15 -12.94
C SER A 26 -28.68 9.34 -14.16
N GLY A 27 -29.77 10.11 -13.99
CA GLY A 27 -30.52 10.69 -15.08
C GLY A 27 -30.66 12.19 -14.85
N PRO A 28 -30.45 13.07 -15.86
CA PRO A 28 -30.52 14.50 -15.68
C PRO A 28 -31.98 14.98 -15.70
N THR A 29 -32.49 15.41 -14.56
CA THR A 29 -33.69 16.23 -14.52
C THR A 29 -33.41 17.53 -13.78
N GLY A 30 -33.21 18.58 -14.54
CA GLY A 30 -33.19 19.92 -14.01
C GLY A 30 -34.52 20.27 -13.35
N LYS A 31 -34.44 20.76 -12.10
CA LYS A 31 -35.47 21.61 -11.49
C LYS A 31 -34.79 22.71 -10.68
N SER A 32 -35.11 23.93 -11.11
CA SER A 32 -34.78 25.19 -10.49
C SER A 32 -35.30 25.33 -9.07
N GLY A 33 -34.45 25.90 -8.21
CA GLY A 33 -34.68 26.75 -7.07
C GLY A 33 -36.01 26.69 -6.30
N GLN A 34 -35.90 26.08 -5.10
CA GLN A 34 -36.63 26.55 -3.92
C GLN A 34 -35.69 26.35 -2.72
N THR A 35 -35.18 27.47 -2.20
CA THR A 35 -34.50 27.51 -0.88
C THR A 35 -35.56 27.20 0.19
N SER A 36 -35.77 25.93 0.49
CA SER A 36 -36.43 25.50 1.71
C SER A 36 -35.49 25.78 2.89
N LYS A 37 -36.00 26.39 3.97
CA LYS A 37 -35.30 26.46 5.27
C LYS A 37 -34.91 25.04 5.66
N SER A 38 -33.69 24.64 5.33
CA SER A 38 -33.16 23.31 5.66
C SER A 38 -32.88 23.28 7.16
N GLY A 39 -33.68 22.55 7.92
CA GLY A 39 -33.38 22.23 9.29
C GLY A 39 -32.08 21.40 9.36
N LEU A 40 -31.46 21.31 10.55
CA LEU A 40 -30.25 20.54 10.79
C LEU A 40 -30.35 19.12 10.21
N LEU A 41 -29.27 18.61 9.64
CA LEU A 41 -29.18 17.24 9.14
C LEU A 41 -29.39 16.22 10.26
N PHE A 42 -28.84 16.53 11.44
CA PHE A 42 -28.99 15.74 12.65
C PHE A 42 -28.90 16.61 13.91
N SER A 43 -29.43 16.09 15.01
CA SER A 43 -29.33 16.67 16.34
C SER A 43 -29.00 15.55 17.34
N GLY A 44 -28.13 15.85 18.33
CA GLY A 44 -27.67 14.88 19.32
C GLY A 44 -26.59 13.94 18.79
N SER A 45 -26.14 13.04 19.67
CA SER A 45 -25.05 12.10 19.40
C SER A 45 -25.47 10.82 18.70
N ASP A 46 -26.77 10.46 18.85
CA ASP A 46 -27.25 9.17 18.38
C ASP A 46 -27.50 9.17 16.88
N TRP A 47 -26.95 8.20 16.21
CA TRP A 47 -27.13 7.98 14.78
C TRP A 47 -28.16 6.87 14.50
N ASP A 48 -28.75 6.92 13.33
CA ASP A 48 -29.51 5.86 12.71
C ASP A 48 -29.26 5.89 11.20
N PHE A 49 -29.64 4.83 10.50
CA PHE A 49 -29.39 4.71 9.05
C PHE A 49 -30.03 5.86 8.23
N LYS A 50 -31.17 6.37 8.69
CA LYS A 50 -31.86 7.48 8.00
C LYS A 50 -31.10 8.80 8.16
N LYS A 51 -30.60 9.09 9.36
CA LYS A 51 -29.76 10.27 9.62
C LYS A 51 -28.45 10.16 8.87
N LEU A 52 -27.81 8.97 8.90
CA LEU A 52 -26.57 8.72 8.20
C LEU A 52 -26.70 8.90 6.68
N SER A 53 -27.74 8.30 6.06
CA SER A 53 -27.99 8.49 4.61
C SER A 53 -28.25 9.94 4.26
N ARG A 54 -29.05 10.65 5.06
CA ARG A 54 -29.31 12.08 4.84
C ARG A 54 -28.04 12.93 4.95
N ALA A 55 -27.18 12.62 5.92
CA ALA A 55 -25.91 13.31 6.08
C ALA A 55 -24.98 13.01 4.90
N TYR A 56 -24.87 11.74 4.48
CA TYR A 56 -24.08 11.32 3.33
C TYR A 56 -24.52 12.06 2.05
N GLU A 57 -25.82 12.05 1.74
CA GLU A 57 -26.36 12.72 0.54
C GLU A 57 -26.02 14.22 0.51
N ALA A 58 -26.13 14.89 1.66
CA ALA A 58 -25.80 16.32 1.76
C ALA A 58 -24.29 16.58 1.60
N ILE A 59 -23.45 15.74 2.21
CA ILE A 59 -21.98 15.83 2.14
C ILE A 59 -21.50 15.52 0.71
N GLU A 60 -22.04 14.48 0.08
CA GLU A 60 -21.72 14.08 -1.29
C GLU A 60 -22.07 15.18 -2.29
N ALA A 61 -23.27 15.77 -2.17
CA ALA A 61 -23.69 16.87 -3.05
C ALA A 61 -22.70 18.05 -2.97
N ILE A 62 -22.32 18.47 -1.77
CA ILE A 62 -21.35 19.57 -1.59
C ILE A 62 -19.98 19.17 -2.14
N ALA A 63 -19.53 17.94 -1.92
CA ALA A 63 -18.23 17.47 -2.39
C ALA A 63 -18.13 17.46 -3.92
N ILE A 64 -19.20 17.07 -4.61
CA ILE A 64 -19.23 17.05 -6.07
C ILE A 64 -19.39 18.47 -6.64
N GLU A 65 -20.30 19.27 -6.07
CA GLU A 65 -20.61 20.60 -6.60
C GLU A 65 -19.51 21.63 -6.30
N GLU A 66 -18.92 21.62 -5.10
CA GLU A 66 -17.98 22.66 -4.66
C GLU A 66 -16.52 22.26 -4.78
N LEU A 67 -16.18 20.98 -4.52
CA LEU A 67 -14.81 20.49 -4.58
C LEU A 67 -14.52 19.71 -5.86
N HIS A 68 -15.51 19.47 -6.72
CA HIS A 68 -15.42 18.73 -7.97
C HIS A 68 -14.83 17.32 -7.78
N LEU A 69 -15.17 16.67 -6.66
CA LEU A 69 -14.68 15.32 -6.39
C LEU A 69 -15.32 14.30 -7.33
N ASP A 70 -14.50 13.43 -7.89
CA ASP A 70 -14.91 12.27 -8.70
C ASP A 70 -14.66 10.99 -7.89
N ILE A 71 -15.73 10.25 -7.56
CA ILE A 71 -15.70 9.10 -6.64
C ILE A 71 -16.30 7.85 -7.29
N TYR A 72 -15.91 6.67 -6.78
CA TYR A 72 -16.67 5.44 -7.02
C TYR A 72 -17.99 5.46 -6.24
N PRO A 73 -19.02 4.73 -6.70
CA PRO A 73 -20.19 4.44 -5.85
C PRO A 73 -19.75 3.90 -4.50
N VAL A 74 -20.42 4.29 -3.42
CA VAL A 74 -20.04 3.97 -2.06
C VAL A 74 -20.94 2.87 -1.49
N GLN A 75 -20.34 1.89 -0.83
CA GLN A 75 -21.02 0.91 0.00
C GLN A 75 -20.52 1.10 1.45
N MET A 76 -21.39 1.60 2.32
CA MET A 76 -21.09 1.75 3.75
C MET A 76 -21.55 0.51 4.51
N GLU A 77 -20.67 0.00 5.38
CA GLU A 77 -20.93 -1.12 6.28
C GLU A 77 -20.63 -0.69 7.72
N ILE A 78 -21.57 -0.95 8.62
CA ILE A 78 -21.40 -0.65 10.03
C ILE A 78 -20.91 -1.91 10.73
N ILE A 79 -19.81 -1.79 11.46
CA ILE A 79 -19.17 -2.90 12.18
C ILE A 79 -18.84 -2.50 13.61
N SER A 80 -18.73 -3.50 14.49
CA SER A 80 -18.29 -3.28 15.86
C SER A 80 -16.77 -3.02 15.93
N SER A 81 -16.32 -2.44 17.04
CA SER A 81 -14.88 -2.24 17.31
C SER A 81 -14.08 -3.54 17.27
N GLN A 82 -14.68 -4.67 17.68
CA GLN A 82 -14.04 -5.98 17.60
C GLN A 82 -13.84 -6.43 16.14
N GLN A 83 -14.85 -6.24 15.29
CA GLN A 83 -14.75 -6.53 13.85
C GLN A 83 -13.75 -5.60 13.15
N MET A 84 -13.64 -4.34 13.59
CA MET A 84 -12.66 -3.40 13.08
C MET A 84 -11.23 -3.87 13.41
N LEU A 85 -10.97 -4.34 14.63
CA LEU A 85 -9.68 -4.92 15.03
C LEU A 85 -9.33 -6.16 14.21
N ASP A 86 -10.30 -7.04 13.95
CA ASP A 86 -10.11 -8.22 13.10
C ASP A 86 -9.76 -7.82 11.66
N ALA A 87 -10.44 -6.81 11.11
CA ALA A 87 -10.14 -6.28 9.79
C ALA A 87 -8.71 -5.68 9.70
N TYR A 88 -8.27 -4.96 10.73
CA TYR A 88 -6.88 -4.45 10.79
C TYR A 88 -5.84 -5.56 10.84
N SER A 89 -6.13 -6.67 11.53
CA SER A 89 -5.22 -7.81 11.59
C SER A 89 -4.94 -8.41 10.22
N SER A 90 -5.92 -8.36 9.34
CA SER A 90 -5.86 -8.80 7.95
C SER A 90 -5.32 -7.72 6.99
N VAL A 91 -4.46 -6.81 7.48
CA VAL A 91 -3.87 -5.71 6.68
C VAL A 91 -4.94 -4.79 6.10
N GLY A 92 -6.06 -4.58 6.80
CA GLY A 92 -7.18 -3.79 6.34
C GLY A 92 -8.04 -4.47 5.25
N MET A 93 -7.91 -5.79 5.06
CA MET A 93 -8.67 -6.54 4.06
C MET A 93 -9.44 -7.70 4.69
N PRO A 94 -10.67 -7.51 5.14
CA PRO A 94 -11.46 -8.54 5.83
C PRO A 94 -11.79 -9.77 4.96
N LEU A 95 -11.54 -9.67 3.65
CA LEU A 95 -11.73 -10.77 2.69
C LEU A 95 -10.45 -11.58 2.43
N MET A 96 -9.35 -11.32 3.14
CA MET A 96 -8.08 -12.03 2.95
C MET A 96 -8.20 -13.52 3.29
N TYR A 97 -7.34 -14.32 2.66
CA TYR A 97 -7.10 -15.71 3.03
C TYR A 97 -6.47 -15.82 4.42
N ARG A 98 -6.51 -17.00 5.02
CA ARG A 98 -5.92 -17.23 6.35
C ARG A 98 -4.40 -17.39 6.25
N HIS A 99 -3.69 -16.76 7.18
CA HIS A 99 -2.26 -16.94 7.39
C HIS A 99 -1.93 -16.64 8.85
N TRP A 100 -1.02 -17.39 9.47
CA TRP A 100 -0.68 -17.26 10.89
C TRP A 100 -0.19 -15.86 11.26
N SER A 101 0.50 -15.16 10.34
CA SER A 101 0.99 -13.80 10.57
C SER A 101 -0.12 -12.80 10.87
N PHE A 102 -1.33 -13.01 10.33
CA PHE A 102 -2.47 -12.16 10.60
C PHE A 102 -2.95 -12.27 12.07
N GLY A 103 -2.95 -13.49 12.62
CA GLY A 103 -3.23 -13.69 14.05
C GLY A 103 -2.20 -13.00 14.96
N LYS A 104 -0.92 -13.02 14.58
CA LYS A 104 0.13 -12.29 15.31
C LYS A 104 -0.08 -10.77 15.23
N HIS A 105 -0.46 -10.25 14.07
CA HIS A 105 -0.82 -8.84 13.92
C HIS A 105 -2.06 -8.47 14.76
N PHE A 106 -3.07 -9.32 14.79
CA PHE A 106 -4.25 -9.11 15.64
C PHE A 106 -3.88 -8.95 17.11
N LEU A 107 -3.14 -9.90 17.67
CA LEU A 107 -2.71 -9.85 19.08
C LEU A 107 -1.86 -8.59 19.38
N TYR A 108 -1.03 -8.18 18.45
CA TYR A 108 -0.21 -6.97 18.60
C TYR A 108 -1.08 -5.70 18.59
N GLN A 109 -2.03 -5.58 17.66
CA GLN A 109 -2.94 -4.44 17.59
C GLN A 109 -3.88 -4.39 18.81
N GLU A 110 -4.41 -5.53 19.23
CA GLU A 110 -5.24 -5.63 20.43
C GLU A 110 -4.47 -5.20 21.70
N LEU A 111 -3.21 -5.61 21.82
CA LEU A 111 -2.35 -5.21 22.93
C LEU A 111 -2.10 -3.70 22.95
N LEU A 112 -1.82 -3.10 21.79
CA LEU A 112 -1.63 -1.65 21.66
C LEU A 112 -2.91 -0.87 22.00
N TYR A 113 -4.05 -1.34 21.52
CA TYR A 113 -5.36 -0.77 21.85
C TYR A 113 -5.66 -0.83 23.34
N ARG A 114 -5.52 -2.01 23.96
CA ARG A 114 -5.76 -2.19 25.42
C ARG A 114 -4.82 -1.35 26.28
N LYS A 115 -3.59 -1.11 25.84
CA LYS A 115 -2.62 -0.25 26.54
C LYS A 115 -2.84 1.26 26.31
N GLY A 116 -3.83 1.65 25.50
CA GLY A 116 -4.07 3.05 25.14
C GLY A 116 -2.95 3.68 24.31
N GLY A 117 -2.01 2.87 23.80
CA GLY A 117 -0.88 3.33 22.97
C GLY A 117 -1.27 3.68 21.53
N ARG A 118 -2.45 3.26 21.09
CA ARG A 118 -3.08 3.64 19.83
C ARG A 118 -4.59 3.70 20.00
N GLY A 119 -5.21 4.79 19.53
CA GLY A 119 -6.65 4.81 19.29
C GLY A 119 -7.01 3.79 18.20
N LEU A 120 -8.18 3.18 18.30
CA LEU A 120 -8.74 2.44 17.18
C LEU A 120 -8.98 3.46 16.07
N ALA A 121 -8.54 3.17 14.84
CA ALA A 121 -8.97 4.01 13.73
C ALA A 121 -10.48 3.84 13.56
N TYR A 122 -11.14 4.96 13.31
CA TYR A 122 -12.60 5.04 13.28
C TYR A 122 -13.20 4.50 11.96
N GLU A 123 -12.35 4.08 11.04
CA GLU A 123 -12.71 3.71 9.67
C GLU A 123 -11.75 2.71 9.04
N LEU A 124 -12.26 2.02 8.03
CA LEU A 124 -11.47 1.25 7.08
C LEU A 124 -12.08 1.45 5.68
N VAL A 125 -11.25 1.73 4.70
CA VAL A 125 -11.66 1.97 3.31
C VAL A 125 -10.97 1.01 2.37
N ILE A 126 -11.76 0.34 1.53
CA ILE A 126 -11.23 -0.56 0.51
C ILE A 126 -11.32 0.13 -0.86
N ASN A 127 -10.19 0.25 -1.53
CA ASN A 127 -10.12 0.70 -2.92
C ASN A 127 -10.75 -0.33 -3.86
N SER A 128 -12.06 -0.29 -3.93
CA SER A 128 -12.89 -1.16 -4.78
C SER A 128 -13.96 -0.36 -5.50
N ASN A 129 -14.63 -0.98 -6.45
CA ASN A 129 -15.78 -0.40 -7.13
C ASN A 129 -16.98 -1.38 -7.04
N PRO A 130 -17.99 -1.09 -6.17
CA PRO A 130 -18.12 0.09 -5.31
C PRO A 130 -17.02 0.16 -4.23
N CYS A 131 -16.69 1.40 -3.78
CA CYS A 131 -15.77 1.63 -2.68
C CYS A 131 -16.44 1.20 -1.37
N ILE A 132 -15.83 0.27 -0.64
CA ILE A 132 -16.38 -0.22 0.63
C ILE A 132 -15.78 0.60 1.76
N VAL A 133 -16.66 1.16 2.61
CA VAL A 133 -16.30 1.96 3.78
C VAL A 133 -16.89 1.30 5.01
N TYR A 134 -16.03 0.89 5.94
CA TYR A 134 -16.43 0.38 7.24
C TYR A 134 -16.43 1.51 8.26
N LEU A 135 -17.55 1.67 8.94
CA LEU A 135 -17.77 2.64 10.01
C LEU A 135 -18.04 1.91 11.32
N MET A 136 -17.54 2.43 12.44
CA MET A 136 -17.80 1.81 13.75
C MET A 136 -19.18 2.17 14.26
N GLU A 137 -19.90 1.19 14.81
CA GLU A 137 -21.23 1.40 15.41
C GLU A 137 -21.19 2.29 16.65
N GLU A 138 -20.04 2.33 17.35
CA GLU A 138 -19.84 3.14 18.55
C GLU A 138 -19.58 4.63 18.26
N ASN A 139 -19.41 5.02 17.00
CA ASN A 139 -19.22 6.42 16.65
C ASN A 139 -20.49 7.24 16.92
N THR A 140 -20.31 8.46 17.39
CA THR A 140 -21.41 9.44 17.46
C THR A 140 -21.83 9.88 16.05
N MET A 141 -23.02 10.48 15.90
CA MET A 141 -23.49 10.98 14.61
C MET A 141 -22.53 12.03 14.00
N ALA A 142 -21.94 12.90 14.83
CA ALA A 142 -20.96 13.89 14.39
C ALA A 142 -19.70 13.21 13.86
N LEU A 143 -19.22 12.15 14.54
CA LEU A 143 -18.07 11.38 14.10
C LEU A 143 -18.39 10.53 12.88
N GLN A 144 -19.61 9.96 12.78
CA GLN A 144 -20.05 9.27 11.56
C GLN A 144 -20.03 10.20 10.33
N ALA A 145 -20.48 11.45 10.47
CA ALA A 145 -20.44 12.44 9.40
C ALA A 145 -19.00 12.81 9.01
N LEU A 146 -18.12 13.03 10.00
CA LEU A 146 -16.70 13.32 9.78
C LEU A 146 -16.01 12.18 9.03
N VAL A 147 -16.17 10.95 9.52
CA VAL A 147 -15.55 9.75 8.93
C VAL A 147 -16.11 9.47 7.54
N THR A 148 -17.41 9.70 7.32
CA THR A 148 -18.01 9.59 5.99
C THR A 148 -17.37 10.56 5.00
N ALA A 149 -17.17 11.83 5.38
CA ALA A 149 -16.50 12.81 4.52
C ALA A 149 -15.04 12.43 4.25
N HIS A 150 -14.34 11.89 5.25
CA HIS A 150 -12.95 11.45 5.14
C HIS A 150 -12.82 10.21 4.23
N ALA A 151 -13.54 9.16 4.56
CA ALA A 151 -13.43 7.85 3.94
C ALA A 151 -14.16 7.74 2.60
N ALA A 152 -15.47 8.02 2.61
CA ALA A 152 -16.31 7.79 1.45
C ALA A 152 -16.07 8.80 0.33
N LEU A 153 -15.55 9.99 0.65
CA LEU A 153 -15.29 11.04 -0.33
C LEU A 153 -13.81 11.30 -0.51
N GLY A 154 -13.05 11.58 0.56
CA GLY A 154 -11.63 11.92 0.46
C GLY A 154 -10.78 10.76 -0.07
N HIS A 155 -10.71 9.65 0.65
CA HIS A 155 -9.97 8.47 0.21
C HIS A 155 -10.49 7.91 -1.10
N ASN A 156 -11.80 7.83 -1.27
CA ASN A 156 -12.43 7.32 -2.49
C ASN A 156 -12.02 8.13 -3.72
N HIS A 157 -12.09 9.48 -3.64
CA HIS A 157 -11.63 10.36 -4.70
C HIS A 157 -10.16 10.10 -5.04
N PHE A 158 -9.30 10.03 -4.02
CA PHE A 158 -7.88 9.80 -4.20
C PHE A 158 -7.60 8.46 -4.89
N PHE A 159 -8.22 7.37 -4.42
CA PHE A 159 -8.07 6.04 -5.01
C PHE A 159 -8.49 5.97 -6.47
N LYS A 160 -9.60 6.63 -6.81
CA LYS A 160 -10.13 6.62 -8.17
C LYS A 160 -9.24 7.38 -9.16
N ASN A 161 -8.64 8.50 -8.71
CA ASN A 161 -8.03 9.46 -9.62
C ASN A 161 -6.50 9.43 -9.63
N ASN A 162 -5.84 9.01 -8.54
CA ASN A 162 -4.39 8.98 -8.50
C ASN A 162 -3.81 7.96 -9.50
N HIS A 163 -2.79 8.38 -10.27
CA HIS A 163 -2.18 7.60 -11.35
C HIS A 163 -1.60 6.27 -10.88
N LEU A 164 -1.08 6.17 -9.64
CA LEU A 164 -0.52 4.92 -9.10
C LEU A 164 -1.61 3.89 -8.86
N PHE A 165 -2.75 4.29 -8.29
CA PHE A 165 -3.88 3.38 -8.10
C PHE A 165 -4.45 2.92 -9.44
N ARG A 166 -4.61 3.83 -10.40
CA ARG A 166 -5.08 3.50 -11.75
C ARG A 166 -4.13 2.56 -12.50
N GLN A 167 -2.82 2.69 -12.26
CA GLN A 167 -1.80 1.87 -12.90
C GLN A 167 -1.66 0.49 -12.25
N TRP A 168 -1.72 0.41 -10.92
CA TRP A 168 -1.31 -0.76 -10.15
C TRP A 168 -2.45 -1.56 -9.56
N THR A 169 -3.64 -0.97 -9.42
CA THR A 169 -4.81 -1.62 -8.84
C THR A 169 -5.92 -1.80 -9.87
N ASP A 170 -6.81 -2.76 -9.61
CA ASP A 170 -8.07 -2.94 -10.33
C ASP A 170 -9.20 -2.94 -9.31
N ALA A 171 -9.77 -1.76 -9.09
CA ALA A 171 -10.82 -1.58 -8.10
C ALA A 171 -12.08 -2.40 -8.40
N SER A 172 -12.35 -2.70 -9.67
CA SER A 172 -13.53 -3.48 -10.07
C SER A 172 -13.35 -4.99 -9.87
N ALA A 173 -12.10 -5.47 -9.90
CA ALA A 173 -11.81 -6.90 -9.83
C ALA A 173 -11.33 -7.37 -8.45
N ILE A 174 -10.86 -6.47 -7.57
CA ILE A 174 -10.16 -6.86 -6.34
C ILE A 174 -10.99 -7.74 -5.41
N LEU A 175 -12.26 -7.42 -5.20
CA LEU A 175 -13.13 -8.19 -4.30
C LEU A 175 -13.34 -9.61 -4.78
N SER A 176 -13.64 -9.78 -6.06
CA SER A 176 -13.77 -11.10 -6.69
C SER A 176 -12.45 -11.87 -6.68
N TYR A 177 -11.33 -11.16 -6.85
CA TYR A 177 -10.01 -11.78 -6.80
C TYR A 177 -9.65 -12.28 -5.40
N LEU A 178 -9.97 -11.53 -4.34
CA LEU A 178 -9.73 -11.94 -2.96
C LEU A 178 -10.60 -13.13 -2.55
N ASP A 179 -11.87 -13.15 -2.98
CA ASP A 179 -12.76 -14.31 -2.78
C ASP A 179 -12.21 -15.55 -3.49
N PHE A 180 -11.80 -15.41 -4.75
CA PHE A 180 -11.09 -16.46 -5.48
C PHE A 180 -9.85 -16.94 -4.73
N ALA A 181 -8.98 -16.03 -4.27
CA ALA A 181 -7.73 -16.34 -3.59
C ALA A 181 -7.97 -17.13 -2.30
N LYS A 182 -8.93 -16.66 -1.47
CA LYS A 182 -9.36 -17.34 -0.24
C LYS A 182 -9.85 -18.76 -0.51
N GLY A 183 -10.75 -18.93 -1.49
CA GLY A 183 -11.27 -20.22 -1.87
C GLY A 183 -10.22 -21.13 -2.51
N TYR A 184 -9.28 -20.57 -3.27
CA TYR A 184 -8.18 -21.33 -3.89
C TYR A 184 -7.22 -21.88 -2.84
N ILE A 185 -6.76 -21.06 -1.91
CA ILE A 185 -5.84 -21.48 -0.85
C ILE A 185 -6.49 -22.55 0.03
N ALA A 186 -7.76 -22.38 0.45
CA ALA A 186 -8.48 -23.39 1.22
C ALA A 186 -8.53 -24.76 0.50
N ARG A 187 -8.80 -24.77 -0.81
CA ARG A 187 -8.77 -26.02 -1.60
C ARG A 187 -7.37 -26.62 -1.71
N CYS A 188 -6.32 -25.78 -1.74
CA CYS A 188 -4.95 -26.28 -1.71
C CYS A 188 -4.61 -26.92 -0.36
N GLU A 189 -5.05 -26.33 0.75
CA GLU A 189 -4.88 -26.88 2.11
C GLU A 189 -5.57 -28.25 2.25
N GLU A 190 -6.79 -28.38 1.74
CA GLU A 190 -7.52 -29.65 1.71
C GLU A 190 -6.80 -30.71 0.86
N ARG A 191 -6.23 -30.34 -0.27
CA ARG A 191 -5.66 -31.27 -1.24
C ARG A 191 -4.21 -31.65 -0.95
N HIS A 192 -3.38 -30.69 -0.51
CA HIS A 192 -1.93 -30.83 -0.35
C HIS A 192 -1.49 -30.81 1.11
N GLY A 193 -2.40 -30.50 2.04
CA GLY A 193 -2.12 -30.33 3.46
C GLY A 193 -1.69 -28.90 3.83
N VAL A 194 -2.07 -28.48 5.04
CA VAL A 194 -1.82 -27.12 5.55
C VAL A 194 -0.32 -26.79 5.56
N ALA A 195 0.53 -27.70 6.06
CA ALA A 195 1.97 -27.43 6.17
C ALA A 195 2.66 -27.18 4.83
N ALA A 196 2.23 -27.88 3.75
CA ALA A 196 2.79 -27.69 2.42
C ALA A 196 2.37 -26.32 1.83
N VAL A 197 1.14 -25.88 2.09
CA VAL A 197 0.63 -24.58 1.66
C VAL A 197 1.27 -23.45 2.45
N GLU A 198 1.38 -23.60 3.78
CA GLU A 198 2.04 -22.60 4.65
C GLU A 198 3.50 -22.38 4.25
N ALA A 199 4.26 -23.42 3.94
CA ALA A 199 5.66 -23.28 3.52
C ALA A 199 5.81 -22.36 2.29
N ILE A 200 4.88 -22.46 1.33
CA ILE A 200 4.89 -21.59 0.14
C ILE A 200 4.39 -20.18 0.48
N LEU A 201 3.35 -20.07 1.31
CA LEU A 201 2.84 -18.77 1.76
C LEU A 201 3.90 -18.01 2.56
N ASP A 202 4.57 -18.67 3.51
CA ASP A 202 5.64 -18.06 4.32
C ASP A 202 6.77 -17.52 3.45
N ALA A 203 7.24 -18.34 2.49
CA ALA A 203 8.29 -17.90 1.58
C ALA A 203 7.84 -16.73 0.68
N ALA A 204 6.62 -16.77 0.16
CA ALA A 204 6.09 -15.69 -0.65
C ALA A 204 5.82 -14.42 0.16
N HIS A 205 5.29 -14.53 1.38
CA HIS A 205 5.08 -13.38 2.29
C HIS A 205 6.39 -12.73 2.73
N ALA A 206 7.43 -13.51 3.01
CA ALA A 206 8.75 -12.98 3.33
C ALA A 206 9.35 -12.13 2.18
N LEU A 207 8.94 -12.40 0.94
CA LEU A 207 9.38 -11.69 -0.26
C LEU A 207 8.38 -10.65 -0.79
N MET A 208 7.28 -10.38 -0.08
CA MET A 208 6.23 -9.47 -0.57
C MET A 208 6.75 -8.10 -0.98
N GLU A 209 7.69 -7.55 -0.21
CA GLU A 209 8.26 -6.22 -0.47
C GLU A 209 9.12 -6.18 -1.73
N GLN A 210 9.69 -7.33 -2.12
CA GLN A 210 10.43 -7.52 -3.37
C GLN A 210 9.55 -8.14 -4.47
N GLY A 211 8.25 -8.29 -4.22
CA GLY A 211 7.24 -8.82 -5.12
C GLY A 211 6.47 -7.77 -5.91
N VAL A 212 6.99 -6.53 -6.01
CA VAL A 212 6.31 -5.40 -6.65
C VAL A 212 7.18 -4.75 -7.71
N PHE A 213 6.54 -4.12 -8.69
CA PHE A 213 7.21 -3.19 -9.61
C PHE A 213 7.15 -1.79 -9.00
N ARG A 214 8.30 -1.17 -8.78
CA ARG A 214 8.41 0.07 -8.00
C ARG A 214 8.05 1.31 -8.79
N TYR A 215 8.45 1.37 -10.06
CA TYR A 215 8.37 2.59 -10.87
C TYR A 215 7.55 2.45 -12.15
N ARG A 216 7.55 1.30 -12.78
CA ARG A 216 6.86 1.07 -14.05
C ARG A 216 6.31 -0.35 -14.15
N ARG A 217 5.05 -0.46 -14.55
CA ARG A 217 4.47 -1.75 -14.89
C ARG A 217 5.04 -2.25 -16.21
N PRO A 218 5.71 -3.40 -16.26
CA PRO A 218 6.14 -3.98 -17.51
C PRO A 218 4.94 -4.37 -18.37
N PRO A 219 5.07 -4.34 -19.71
CA PRO A 219 4.02 -4.80 -20.59
C PRO A 219 3.70 -6.27 -20.28
N LYS A 220 2.42 -6.64 -20.35
CA LYS A 220 1.98 -8.05 -20.17
C LYS A 220 2.74 -8.93 -21.16
N LEU A 221 3.20 -10.10 -20.71
CA LEU A 221 3.81 -11.09 -21.59
C LEU A 221 2.78 -11.50 -22.65
N SER A 222 3.22 -11.60 -23.91
CA SER A 222 2.37 -12.11 -24.99
C SER A 222 1.95 -13.55 -24.69
N SER A 223 0.78 -13.96 -25.21
CA SER A 223 0.28 -15.34 -25.07
C SER A 223 1.25 -16.37 -25.62
N GLU A 224 2.05 -16.01 -26.65
CA GLU A 224 3.09 -16.86 -27.22
C GLU A 224 4.23 -17.09 -26.21
N ARG A 225 4.75 -16.04 -25.59
CA ARG A 225 5.80 -16.18 -24.55
C ARG A 225 5.31 -16.96 -23.32
N GLN A 226 4.05 -16.81 -22.96
CA GLN A 226 3.47 -17.63 -21.87
C GLN A 226 3.42 -19.10 -22.26
N ARG A 227 3.05 -19.43 -23.51
CA ARG A 227 3.03 -20.80 -24.02
C ARG A 227 4.45 -21.39 -24.13
N GLU A 228 5.41 -20.58 -24.54
CA GLU A 228 6.82 -20.97 -24.63
C GLU A 228 7.39 -21.33 -23.24
N GLY A 229 7.14 -20.50 -22.22
CA GLY A 229 7.52 -20.82 -20.86
C GLY A 229 6.80 -22.05 -20.26
N VAL A 230 5.58 -22.37 -20.71
CA VAL A 230 4.89 -23.64 -20.35
C VAL A 230 5.56 -24.81 -21.03
N ARG A 231 5.90 -24.70 -22.32
CA ARG A 231 6.58 -25.76 -23.08
C ARG A 231 7.96 -26.06 -22.49
N ASP A 232 8.75 -25.05 -22.19
CA ASP A 232 10.08 -25.21 -21.59
C ASP A 232 10.02 -25.92 -20.24
N ARG A 233 8.95 -25.70 -19.47
CA ARG A 233 8.70 -26.43 -18.21
C ARG A 233 8.37 -27.90 -18.45
N LEU A 234 7.47 -28.17 -19.37
CA LEU A 234 7.12 -29.55 -19.73
C LEU A 234 8.32 -30.34 -20.26
N GLU A 235 9.12 -29.72 -21.12
CA GLU A 235 10.38 -30.33 -21.62
C GLU A 235 11.38 -30.59 -20.49
N TYR A 236 11.44 -29.72 -19.48
CA TYR A 236 12.28 -29.94 -18.31
C TYR A 236 11.75 -31.07 -17.44
N GLU A 237 10.46 -31.12 -17.18
CA GLU A 237 9.82 -32.22 -16.45
C GLU A 237 10.07 -33.56 -17.15
N GLU A 238 9.88 -33.64 -18.45
CA GLU A 238 10.17 -34.82 -19.24
C GLU A 238 11.64 -35.23 -19.14
N ARG A 239 12.58 -34.29 -19.21
CA ARG A 239 14.01 -34.60 -19.05
C ARG A 239 14.37 -35.05 -17.65
N SER A 240 13.77 -34.48 -16.61
CA SER A 240 14.06 -34.79 -15.21
C SER A 240 13.50 -36.15 -14.80
N TYR A 241 12.34 -36.52 -15.32
CA TYR A 241 11.72 -37.85 -15.06
C TYR A 241 12.25 -38.96 -15.96
N ASN A 242 12.85 -38.63 -17.11
CA ASN A 242 13.45 -39.62 -18.03
C ASN A 242 14.86 -40.07 -17.65
N ASP A 243 15.42 -39.67 -16.52
CA ASP A 243 16.74 -40.13 -16.05
C ASP A 243 16.79 -41.66 -15.78
N LEU A 244 15.64 -42.30 -15.63
CA LEU A 244 15.53 -43.77 -15.54
C LEU A 244 15.97 -44.50 -16.82
N TRP A 245 16.04 -43.82 -17.96
CA TRP A 245 16.40 -44.37 -19.28
C TRP A 245 17.79 -43.98 -19.77
N ARG A 246 18.59 -43.25 -18.97
CA ARG A 246 19.95 -42.82 -19.28
C ARG A 246 21.02 -43.91 -19.26
N THR A 247 20.65 -45.18 -19.19
CA THR A 247 21.58 -46.31 -19.32
C THR A 247 21.99 -46.60 -20.76
N LEU A 248 21.48 -45.90 -21.75
CA LEU A 248 21.91 -46.05 -23.14
C LEU A 248 23.04 -45.03 -23.44
N PRO A 249 24.20 -45.51 -23.99
CA PRO A 249 25.29 -44.62 -24.32
C PRO A 249 24.81 -43.58 -25.36
N PRO A 250 25.27 -42.29 -25.24
CA PRO A 250 24.86 -41.25 -26.16
C PRO A 250 25.21 -41.64 -27.59
N SER A 251 24.21 -41.66 -28.46
CA SER A 251 24.44 -41.84 -29.90
C SER A 251 25.35 -40.71 -30.36
N LYS A 252 26.45 -41.05 -31.07
CA LYS A 252 27.35 -40.13 -31.68
C LYS A 252 26.64 -39.35 -32.81
N GLY A 253 25.83 -38.36 -32.44
CA GLY A 253 25.27 -37.37 -33.37
C GLY A 253 25.77 -36.02 -32.92
N GLY A 254 26.77 -35.49 -33.66
CA GLY A 254 27.36 -34.21 -33.39
C GLY A 254 26.36 -33.06 -33.55
N GLY A 255 25.77 -32.61 -32.46
CA GLY A 255 25.10 -31.33 -32.39
C GLY A 255 26.16 -30.22 -32.20
N ASN A 256 26.16 -29.27 -33.13
CA ASN A 256 27.06 -28.12 -33.15
C ASN A 256 27.03 -27.38 -31.79
N VAL A 257 28.20 -27.24 -31.18
CA VAL A 257 28.42 -26.45 -29.95
C VAL A 257 27.91 -25.00 -30.15
N GLY A 258 28.02 -24.45 -31.35
CA GLY A 258 27.55 -23.09 -31.70
C GLY A 258 26.02 -22.92 -31.74
N GLU A 259 25.23 -23.98 -31.98
CA GLU A 259 23.76 -23.92 -31.92
C GLU A 259 23.22 -23.92 -30.47
N LYS A 260 23.93 -24.56 -29.54
CA LYS A 260 23.60 -24.52 -28.12
C LYS A 260 23.84 -23.13 -27.53
N ASP A 261 24.94 -22.48 -27.87
CA ASP A 261 25.30 -21.15 -27.36
C ASP A 261 24.38 -20.05 -27.90
N SER A 262 23.97 -20.11 -29.18
CA SER A 262 22.99 -19.16 -29.74
C SER A 262 21.61 -19.30 -29.08
N ASN A 263 21.17 -20.52 -28.81
CA ASN A 263 19.91 -20.81 -28.14
C ASN A 263 19.89 -20.34 -26.68
N ILE A 264 21.07 -20.34 -26.00
CA ILE A 264 21.23 -19.85 -24.61
C ILE A 264 21.17 -18.35 -24.55
N ALA A 265 21.89 -17.66 -25.46
CA ALA A 265 21.87 -16.20 -25.56
C ALA A 265 20.47 -15.68 -25.86
N GLU A 266 19.69 -16.41 -26.67
CA GLU A 266 18.30 -16.11 -26.98
C GLU A 266 17.38 -16.36 -25.77
N ARG A 267 17.56 -17.47 -25.04
CA ARG A 267 16.86 -17.77 -23.78
C ARG A 267 17.18 -16.75 -22.67
N LYS A 268 18.44 -16.34 -22.51
CA LYS A 268 18.81 -15.26 -21.59
C LYS A 268 18.14 -13.93 -21.95
N LYS A 269 18.02 -13.60 -23.25
CA LYS A 269 17.27 -12.42 -23.71
C LYS A 269 15.78 -12.49 -23.37
N THR A 270 15.18 -13.69 -23.33
CA THR A 270 13.76 -13.85 -22.97
C THR A 270 13.50 -13.62 -21.48
N LEU A 271 14.48 -13.81 -20.61
CA LEU A 271 14.37 -13.56 -19.17
C LEU A 271 14.27 -12.07 -18.84
N LYS A 272 14.70 -11.18 -19.76
CA LYS A 272 14.69 -9.70 -19.58
C LYS A 272 15.35 -9.24 -18.28
N LEU A 273 16.50 -9.82 -17.96
CA LEU A 273 17.28 -9.43 -16.81
C LEU A 273 17.95 -8.05 -17.00
N PRO A 274 18.17 -7.27 -15.93
CA PRO A 274 17.83 -7.58 -14.54
C PRO A 274 16.32 -7.43 -14.24
N GLU A 275 15.79 -8.26 -13.31
CA GLU A 275 14.40 -8.22 -12.85
C GLU A 275 14.31 -7.86 -11.37
N GLU A 276 13.55 -6.80 -11.04
CA GLU A 276 13.38 -6.31 -9.67
C GLU A 276 12.28 -7.05 -8.90
N ASN A 277 11.27 -7.58 -9.61
CA ASN A 277 10.16 -8.28 -8.98
C ASN A 277 10.48 -9.76 -8.77
N LEU A 278 11.04 -10.09 -7.60
CA LEU A 278 11.48 -11.45 -7.30
C LEU A 278 10.32 -12.46 -7.37
N LEU A 279 9.15 -12.12 -6.81
CA LEU A 279 8.00 -13.04 -6.86
C LEU A 279 7.50 -13.27 -8.29
N TYR A 280 7.52 -12.24 -9.13
CA TYR A 280 7.20 -12.39 -10.55
C TYR A 280 8.19 -13.31 -11.27
N PHE A 281 9.49 -13.11 -11.03
CA PHE A 281 10.52 -13.93 -11.61
C PHE A 281 10.39 -15.40 -11.21
N LEU A 282 10.24 -15.67 -9.91
CA LEU A 282 10.08 -17.01 -9.35
C LEU A 282 8.80 -17.69 -9.86
N GLU A 283 7.67 -16.98 -9.85
CA GLU A 283 6.39 -17.47 -10.42
C GLU A 283 6.55 -17.95 -11.86
N LYS A 284 7.28 -17.19 -12.69
CA LYS A 284 7.39 -17.48 -14.13
C LYS A 284 8.47 -18.48 -14.48
N ASN A 285 9.58 -18.50 -13.75
CA ASN A 285 10.80 -19.18 -14.19
C ASN A 285 11.25 -20.35 -13.30
N SER A 286 10.75 -20.48 -12.07
CA SER A 286 11.08 -21.63 -11.23
C SER A 286 10.58 -22.93 -11.87
N LEU A 287 11.42 -23.96 -11.88
CA LEU A 287 11.09 -25.26 -12.47
C LEU A 287 10.49 -26.23 -11.46
N VAL A 288 10.78 -26.03 -10.17
CA VAL A 288 10.35 -26.92 -9.09
C VAL A 288 8.95 -26.60 -8.55
N LEU A 289 8.43 -25.38 -8.80
CA LEU A 289 7.10 -25.03 -8.34
C LEU A 289 6.03 -25.76 -9.17
N GLU A 290 5.18 -26.50 -8.49
CA GLU A 290 3.97 -27.08 -9.09
C GLU A 290 2.96 -25.98 -9.48
N PRO A 291 1.99 -26.27 -10.36
CA PRO A 291 1.00 -25.28 -10.80
C PRO A 291 0.25 -24.59 -9.64
N TRP A 292 -0.11 -25.35 -8.60
CA TRP A 292 -0.82 -24.80 -7.44
C TRP A 292 0.07 -23.87 -6.59
N GLN A 293 1.36 -24.19 -6.44
CA GLN A 293 2.32 -23.36 -5.73
C GLN A 293 2.58 -22.04 -6.46
N ARG A 294 2.68 -22.07 -7.79
CA ARG A 294 2.81 -20.86 -8.63
C ARG A 294 1.62 -19.93 -8.46
N GLU A 295 0.40 -20.49 -8.39
CA GLU A 295 -0.79 -19.66 -8.20
C GLU A 295 -0.81 -19.02 -6.82
N ILE A 296 -0.33 -19.70 -5.76
CA ILE A 296 -0.17 -19.10 -4.43
C ILE A 296 0.85 -17.93 -4.47
N VAL A 297 2.04 -18.13 -5.08
CA VAL A 297 3.03 -17.07 -5.26
C VAL A 297 2.44 -15.89 -6.03
N ARG A 298 1.64 -16.17 -7.08
CA ARG A 298 0.94 -15.13 -7.84
C ARG A 298 -0.08 -14.38 -7.01
N ILE A 299 -0.85 -15.07 -6.17
CA ILE A 299 -1.83 -14.45 -5.26
C ILE A 299 -1.12 -13.46 -4.34
N VAL A 300 -0.06 -13.90 -3.66
CA VAL A 300 0.71 -13.03 -2.76
C VAL A 300 1.28 -11.83 -3.50
N ARG A 301 1.85 -12.03 -4.69
CA ARG A 301 2.39 -10.94 -5.52
C ARG A 301 1.32 -9.93 -5.96
N VAL A 302 0.14 -10.38 -6.36
CA VAL A 302 -0.96 -9.50 -6.77
C VAL A 302 -1.45 -8.67 -5.58
N VAL A 303 -1.58 -9.29 -4.42
CA VAL A 303 -1.93 -8.59 -3.17
C VAL A 303 -0.86 -7.57 -2.78
N ALA A 304 0.42 -7.94 -2.84
CA ALA A 304 1.54 -7.02 -2.58
C ALA A 304 1.50 -5.79 -3.50
N GLN A 305 1.27 -6.00 -4.79
CA GLN A 305 1.16 -4.92 -5.78
C GLN A 305 -0.07 -4.03 -5.55
N TYR A 306 -1.19 -4.60 -5.10
CA TYR A 306 -2.41 -3.84 -4.78
C TYR A 306 -2.18 -2.85 -3.63
N PHE A 307 -1.43 -3.23 -2.59
CA PHE A 307 -1.14 -2.35 -1.45
C PHE A 307 0.02 -1.37 -1.69
N TYR A 308 0.80 -1.56 -2.73
CA TYR A 308 2.00 -0.76 -2.96
C TYR A 308 1.73 0.75 -3.17
N PRO A 309 0.71 1.16 -3.96
CA PRO A 309 0.35 2.57 -4.10
C PRO A 309 0.05 3.30 -2.78
N GLN A 310 -0.63 2.63 -1.85
CA GLN A 310 -0.97 3.23 -0.54
C GLN A 310 0.29 3.61 0.24
N ARG A 311 1.35 2.81 0.16
CA ARG A 311 2.63 3.11 0.82
C ARG A 311 3.36 4.29 0.18
N GLN A 312 3.18 4.51 -1.12
CA GLN A 312 3.82 5.60 -1.86
C GLN A 312 3.08 6.93 -1.77
N THR A 313 1.89 6.93 -1.21
CA THR A 313 0.99 8.09 -1.18
C THR A 313 0.38 8.33 0.21
N GLN A 314 1.07 7.94 1.27
CA GLN A 314 0.53 8.04 2.62
C GLN A 314 0.24 9.48 3.01
N VAL A 315 1.19 10.41 2.79
CA VAL A 315 1.00 11.84 3.08
C VAL A 315 -0.09 12.45 2.21
N MET A 316 -0.10 12.11 0.93
CA MET A 316 -1.09 12.65 0.00
C MET A 316 -2.49 12.10 0.25
N ASN A 317 -2.61 10.81 0.48
CA ASN A 317 -3.90 10.13 0.67
C ASN A 317 -4.56 10.58 1.98
N GLU A 318 -3.82 10.55 3.09
CA GLU A 318 -4.30 11.02 4.39
C GLU A 318 -4.53 12.54 4.41
N GLY A 319 -3.63 13.29 3.76
CA GLY A 319 -3.78 14.73 3.61
C GLY A 319 -5.00 15.11 2.78
N CYS A 320 -5.24 14.44 1.66
CA CYS A 320 -6.44 14.65 0.81
C CYS A 320 -7.71 14.40 1.61
N ALA A 321 -7.81 13.25 2.27
CA ALA A 321 -8.98 12.89 3.04
C ALA A 321 -9.21 13.86 4.21
N THR A 322 -8.12 14.32 4.87
CA THR A 322 -8.18 15.29 5.96
C THR A 322 -8.60 16.69 5.46
N PHE A 323 -8.05 17.13 4.34
CA PHE A 323 -8.43 18.40 3.72
C PHE A 323 -9.90 18.40 3.28
N VAL A 324 -10.34 17.31 2.66
CA VAL A 324 -11.72 17.14 2.20
C VAL A 324 -12.69 17.15 3.38
N HIS A 325 -12.46 16.33 4.41
CA HIS A 325 -13.38 16.30 5.54
C HIS A 325 -13.43 17.64 6.28
N TYR A 326 -12.28 18.30 6.49
CA TYR A 326 -12.22 19.59 7.15
C TYR A 326 -13.01 20.65 6.37
N THR A 327 -12.80 20.72 5.06
CA THR A 327 -13.47 21.67 4.19
C THR A 327 -14.98 21.41 4.16
N LEU A 328 -15.43 20.17 3.99
CA LEU A 328 -16.84 19.83 3.92
C LEU A 328 -17.56 20.06 5.26
N MET A 329 -16.93 19.76 6.39
CA MET A 329 -17.56 20.02 7.70
C MET A 329 -17.72 21.52 7.97
N ASN A 330 -16.75 22.35 7.59
CA ASN A 330 -16.89 23.81 7.66
C ASN A 330 -18.03 24.29 6.76
N MET A 331 -18.12 23.82 5.50
CA MET A 331 -19.20 24.20 4.58
C MET A 331 -20.58 23.79 5.11
N LEU A 332 -20.70 22.61 5.75
CA LEU A 332 -21.95 22.21 6.40
C LEU A 332 -22.34 23.15 7.54
N PHE A 333 -21.36 23.54 8.34
CA PHE A 333 -21.55 24.46 9.46
C PHE A 333 -21.96 25.86 8.96
N ASP A 334 -21.26 26.42 7.99
CA ASP A 334 -21.53 27.72 7.40
C ASP A 334 -22.92 27.78 6.74
N ARG A 335 -23.40 26.66 6.22
CA ARG A 335 -24.76 26.52 5.67
C ARG A 335 -25.84 26.29 6.74
N GLY A 336 -25.46 26.20 8.03
CA GLY A 336 -26.36 25.93 9.15
C GLY A 336 -26.98 24.53 9.13
N LEU A 337 -26.29 23.56 8.50
CA LEU A 337 -26.75 22.18 8.36
C LEU A 337 -26.36 21.29 9.54
N ILE A 338 -25.38 21.69 10.31
CA ILE A 338 -24.95 21.05 11.57
C ILE A 338 -24.92 22.07 12.69
N SER A 339 -25.10 21.62 13.94
CA SER A 339 -25.11 22.48 15.12
C SER A 339 -23.70 22.84 15.58
N GLU A 340 -23.57 23.91 16.38
CA GLU A 340 -22.31 24.31 17.03
C GLU A 340 -21.73 23.16 17.87
N GLY A 341 -22.57 22.43 18.63
CA GLY A 341 -22.12 21.28 19.43
C GLY A 341 -21.55 20.16 18.58
N ALA A 342 -22.17 19.84 17.44
CA ALA A 342 -21.62 18.87 16.49
C ALA A 342 -20.30 19.35 15.88
N MET A 343 -20.21 20.64 15.51
CA MET A 343 -18.98 21.19 14.96
C MET A 343 -17.83 21.18 15.98
N LEU A 344 -18.10 21.48 17.25
CA LEU A 344 -17.07 21.40 18.31
C LEU A 344 -16.55 19.96 18.49
N GLU A 345 -17.43 18.96 18.43
CA GLU A 345 -17.04 17.55 18.49
C GLU A 345 -16.19 17.16 17.26
N ILE A 346 -16.59 17.59 16.07
CA ILE A 346 -15.85 17.38 14.83
C ILE A 346 -14.45 18.00 14.92
N LEU A 347 -14.33 19.26 15.35
CA LEU A 347 -13.04 19.96 15.47
C LEU A 347 -12.14 19.28 16.51
N ARG A 348 -12.70 18.78 17.62
CA ARG A 348 -11.94 18.01 18.61
C ARG A 348 -11.34 16.74 17.99
N ASN A 349 -12.14 15.96 17.27
CA ASN A 349 -11.68 14.74 16.63
C ASN A 349 -10.68 15.04 15.52
N HIS A 350 -10.94 16.05 14.68
CA HIS A 350 -10.00 16.53 13.68
C HIS A 350 -8.65 16.92 14.29
N SER A 351 -8.65 17.69 15.38
CA SER A 351 -7.42 18.10 16.08
C SER A 351 -6.62 16.92 16.63
N ASN A 352 -7.31 15.85 17.07
CA ASN A 352 -6.65 14.63 17.52
C ASN A 352 -5.97 13.90 16.36
N VAL A 353 -6.60 13.86 15.18
CA VAL A 353 -6.05 13.20 13.98
C VAL A 353 -4.78 13.90 13.50
N ILE A 354 -4.79 15.24 13.47
CA ILE A 354 -3.64 16.03 12.99
C ILE A 354 -2.63 16.38 14.09
N PHE A 355 -2.78 15.85 15.32
CA PHE A 355 -1.86 16.16 16.40
C PHE A 355 -0.44 15.70 16.05
N GLN A 356 0.52 16.63 16.05
CA GLN A 356 1.94 16.40 15.85
C GLN A 356 2.68 16.72 17.13
N PRO A 357 3.23 15.72 17.86
CA PRO A 357 4.12 15.97 18.99
C PRO A 357 5.38 16.71 18.53
N GLY A 358 5.93 17.59 19.39
CA GLY A 358 7.23 18.19 19.17
C GLY A 358 8.34 17.13 19.14
N PHE A 359 9.46 17.46 18.51
CA PHE A 359 10.61 16.55 18.39
C PHE A 359 11.16 16.09 19.74
N ASP A 360 11.05 16.90 20.76
CA ASP A 360 11.47 16.67 22.15
C ASP A 360 10.40 15.99 23.02
N ASP A 361 9.19 15.77 22.48
CA ASP A 361 8.10 15.10 23.19
C ASP A 361 8.34 13.57 23.17
N PRO A 362 8.25 12.87 24.32
CA PRO A 362 8.38 11.41 24.37
C PRO A 362 7.38 10.63 23.49
N ARG A 363 6.29 11.27 23.06
CA ARG A 363 5.29 10.71 22.13
C ARG A 363 5.68 10.87 20.67
N PHE A 364 6.80 11.55 20.36
CA PHE A 364 7.24 11.72 18.98
C PHE A 364 7.61 10.36 18.37
N SER A 365 6.91 9.99 17.31
CA SER A 365 7.13 8.73 16.58
C SER A 365 7.35 8.96 15.08
N GLY A 366 7.75 10.18 14.72
CA GLY A 366 7.92 10.61 13.33
C GLY A 366 6.91 11.69 12.93
N ILE A 367 6.93 12.03 11.66
CA ILE A 367 6.03 13.04 11.08
C ILE A 367 4.65 12.41 10.90
N ASN A 368 3.61 13.08 11.41
CA ASN A 368 2.22 12.68 11.20
C ASN A 368 1.80 12.99 9.74
N PRO A 369 1.48 11.97 8.92
CA PRO A 369 1.14 12.17 7.51
C PRO A 369 -0.15 12.97 7.31
N TYR A 370 -1.12 12.84 8.22
CA TYR A 370 -2.37 13.62 8.21
C TYR A 370 -2.09 15.11 8.35
N ALA A 371 -1.26 15.46 9.34
CA ALA A 371 -0.90 16.84 9.64
C ALA A 371 -0.06 17.46 8.51
N LEU A 372 0.99 16.77 8.06
CA LEU A 372 1.85 17.28 7.00
C LEU A 372 1.07 17.43 5.68
N GLY A 373 0.28 16.43 5.33
CA GLY A 373 -0.53 16.44 4.10
C GLY A 373 -1.56 17.56 4.10
N LEU A 374 -2.30 17.72 5.20
CA LEU A 374 -3.26 18.82 5.37
C LEU A 374 -2.57 20.18 5.26
N ASP A 375 -1.48 20.39 6.00
CA ASP A 375 -0.75 21.67 5.99
C ASP A 375 -0.24 22.02 4.59
N MET A 376 0.27 21.05 3.84
CA MET A 376 0.73 21.28 2.47
C MET A 376 -0.44 21.64 1.53
N MET A 377 -1.61 21.01 1.67
CA MET A 377 -2.78 21.32 0.85
C MET A 377 -3.40 22.67 1.18
N GLN A 378 -3.46 23.03 2.46
CA GLN A 378 -3.86 24.38 2.89
C GLN A 378 -2.86 25.44 2.43
N ASP A 379 -1.58 25.12 2.40
CA ASP A 379 -0.56 26.05 1.91
C ASP A 379 -0.65 26.25 0.40
N ILE A 380 -0.95 25.22 -0.40
CA ILE A 380 -1.28 25.36 -1.83
C ILE A 380 -2.48 26.31 -2.00
N GLN A 381 -3.53 26.15 -1.19
CA GLN A 381 -4.70 27.03 -1.22
C GLN A 381 -4.30 28.48 -0.90
N ARG A 382 -3.51 28.71 0.14
CA ARG A 382 -3.00 30.03 0.52
C ARG A 382 -2.12 30.65 -0.58
N ILE A 383 -1.17 29.89 -1.11
CA ILE A 383 -0.27 30.35 -2.19
C ILE A 383 -1.06 30.76 -3.42
N ALA A 384 -2.11 30.03 -3.77
CA ALA A 384 -2.94 30.36 -4.92
C ALA A 384 -3.83 31.59 -4.69
N THR A 385 -4.24 31.88 -3.44
CA THR A 385 -5.17 32.98 -3.11
C THR A 385 -4.47 34.20 -2.55
N GLU A 386 -3.54 34.03 -1.62
CA GLU A 386 -2.88 35.09 -0.84
C GLU A 386 -1.36 34.91 -0.80
N PRO A 387 -0.66 34.93 -1.94
CA PRO A 387 0.78 34.67 -1.99
C PRO A 387 1.62 35.80 -1.42
N THR A 388 2.67 35.45 -0.71
CA THR A 388 3.77 36.36 -0.35
C THR A 388 4.72 36.60 -1.54
N ALA A 389 5.70 37.47 -1.40
CA ALA A 389 6.77 37.64 -2.39
C ALA A 389 7.58 36.33 -2.56
N GLU A 390 7.95 35.70 -1.43
CA GLU A 390 8.67 34.40 -1.41
C GLU A 390 7.89 33.30 -2.15
N ASP A 391 6.55 33.25 -1.97
CA ASP A 391 5.72 32.28 -2.69
C ASP A 391 5.74 32.49 -4.21
N ARG A 392 5.81 33.74 -4.67
CA ARG A 392 5.88 34.06 -6.11
C ARG A 392 7.22 33.63 -6.73
N ASP A 393 8.30 33.68 -5.94
CA ASP A 393 9.61 33.21 -6.38
C ASP A 393 9.68 31.68 -6.43
N TRP A 394 9.08 31.02 -5.44
CA TRP A 394 9.12 29.57 -5.31
C TRP A 394 8.06 28.83 -6.14
N PHE A 395 6.92 29.45 -6.40
CA PHE A 395 5.75 28.85 -7.05
C PHE A 395 5.13 29.79 -8.09
N PRO A 396 5.89 30.26 -9.09
CA PRO A 396 5.40 31.28 -10.04
C PRO A 396 4.15 30.85 -10.79
N ASP A 397 3.95 29.53 -11.01
CA ASP A 397 2.84 29.01 -11.80
C ASP A 397 1.49 29.03 -11.03
N ILE A 398 1.52 28.94 -9.70
CA ILE A 398 0.33 28.85 -8.87
C ILE A 398 0.09 30.09 -7.99
N ALA A 399 1.11 30.86 -7.67
CA ALA A 399 1.01 31.99 -6.76
C ALA A 399 0.07 33.09 -7.27
N GLY A 400 -1.07 33.25 -6.59
CA GLY A 400 -2.06 34.27 -6.88
C GLY A 400 -2.94 34.02 -8.12
N ASN A 401 -2.95 32.79 -8.64
CA ASN A 401 -3.80 32.45 -9.79
C ASN A 401 -5.27 32.15 -9.41
N GLY A 402 -5.58 32.01 -8.12
CA GLY A 402 -6.92 31.71 -7.60
C GLY A 402 -7.41 30.26 -7.83
N ASN A 403 -6.67 29.44 -8.60
CA ASN A 403 -7.10 28.12 -9.05
C ASN A 403 -6.60 26.99 -8.12
N TRP A 404 -6.75 27.15 -6.82
CA TRP A 404 -6.26 26.18 -5.84
C TRP A 404 -6.91 24.80 -5.97
N ARG A 405 -8.21 24.74 -6.39
CA ARG A 405 -8.92 23.46 -6.55
C ARG A 405 -8.32 22.63 -7.68
N GLU A 406 -8.14 23.24 -8.84
CA GLU A 406 -7.51 22.61 -10.00
C GLU A 406 -6.09 22.16 -9.69
N THR A 407 -5.34 22.97 -8.95
CA THR A 407 -3.97 22.63 -8.50
C THR A 407 -3.97 21.42 -7.57
N LEU A 408 -4.92 21.34 -6.61
CA LEU A 408 -5.03 20.19 -5.72
C LEU A 408 -5.50 18.93 -6.48
N LEU A 409 -6.51 19.05 -7.35
CA LEU A 409 -6.98 17.92 -8.17
C LEU A 409 -5.88 17.37 -9.07
N ASP A 410 -5.07 18.24 -9.69
CA ASP A 410 -3.90 17.83 -10.48
C ASP A 410 -2.84 17.17 -9.61
N ALA A 411 -2.53 17.75 -8.44
CA ALA A 411 -1.57 17.19 -7.51
C ALA A 411 -1.99 15.78 -7.05
N TRP A 412 -3.25 15.61 -6.63
CA TRP A 412 -3.80 14.31 -6.20
C TRP A 412 -3.76 13.27 -7.31
N ALA A 413 -4.00 13.68 -8.54
CA ALA A 413 -3.99 12.76 -9.69
C ALA A 413 -2.58 12.33 -10.10
N ASN A 414 -1.59 13.22 -10.07
CA ASN A 414 -0.33 13.04 -10.79
C ASN A 414 0.91 12.89 -9.90
N HIS A 415 0.80 13.04 -8.58
CA HIS A 415 1.93 12.93 -7.67
C HIS A 415 1.83 11.70 -6.75
N ARG A 416 3.00 11.30 -6.23
CA ARG A 416 3.21 10.46 -5.06
C ARG A 416 3.88 11.30 -3.97
N ASP A 417 4.00 10.80 -2.75
CA ASP A 417 4.53 11.59 -1.62
C ASP A 417 5.88 12.24 -1.93
N GLU A 418 6.83 11.50 -2.49
CA GLU A 418 8.14 12.02 -2.86
C GLU A 418 8.02 13.22 -3.82
N SER A 419 7.30 13.08 -4.91
CA SER A 419 7.17 14.13 -5.92
C SER A 419 6.28 15.28 -5.45
N PHE A 420 5.27 15.02 -4.63
CA PHE A 420 4.42 16.04 -4.01
C PHE A 420 5.22 16.92 -3.05
N ILE A 421 6.00 16.33 -2.13
CA ILE A 421 6.87 17.06 -1.21
C ILE A 421 7.90 17.87 -2.00
N ARG A 422 8.52 17.27 -3.01
CA ARG A 422 9.51 17.92 -3.86
C ARG A 422 8.94 19.13 -4.61
N GLN A 423 7.69 19.07 -5.03
CA GLN A 423 7.03 20.15 -5.79
C GLN A 423 6.43 21.24 -4.89
N TYR A 424 5.76 20.86 -3.80
CA TYR A 424 4.86 21.76 -3.08
C TYR A 424 5.26 22.12 -1.64
N LEU A 425 6.29 21.51 -1.05
CA LEU A 425 6.72 21.90 0.30
C LEU A 425 7.38 23.29 0.27
N SER A 426 6.70 24.27 0.85
CA SER A 426 7.15 25.68 0.85
C SER A 426 8.17 26.00 1.94
N PRO A 427 8.97 27.07 1.79
CA PRO A 427 9.81 27.59 2.86
C PRO A 427 9.02 27.96 4.12
N ALA A 428 7.80 28.50 3.96
CA ALA A 428 6.91 28.84 5.07
C ALA A 428 6.56 27.61 5.92
N LEU A 429 6.22 26.49 5.26
CA LEU A 429 5.97 25.24 5.96
C LEU A 429 7.23 24.64 6.59
N MET A 430 8.37 24.68 5.91
CA MET A 430 9.62 24.21 6.49
C MET A 430 9.97 24.97 7.79
N ARG A 431 9.70 26.29 7.85
CA ARG A 431 9.84 27.10 9.07
C ARG A 431 8.78 26.73 10.13
N LYS A 432 7.52 26.60 9.74
CA LYS A 432 6.42 26.19 10.64
C LYS A 432 6.74 24.87 11.34
N TRP A 433 7.19 23.88 10.57
CA TRP A 433 7.53 22.54 11.04
C TRP A 433 8.94 22.44 11.65
N ARG A 434 9.74 23.50 11.58
CA ARG A 434 11.13 23.53 12.05
C ARG A 434 11.96 22.42 11.41
N PHE A 435 11.76 22.13 10.13
CA PHE A 435 12.53 21.12 9.41
C PHE A 435 13.97 21.59 9.22
N PHE A 436 14.93 20.71 9.52
CA PHE A 436 16.35 20.89 9.29
C PHE A 436 17.00 19.52 9.01
N ILE A 437 18.18 19.53 8.43
CA ILE A 437 18.94 18.29 8.21
C ILE A 437 20.00 18.17 9.29
N LEU A 438 19.99 17.04 10.00
CA LEU A 438 21.04 16.64 10.92
C LEU A 438 22.03 15.73 10.19
N ALA A 439 23.33 15.97 10.40
CA ALA A 439 24.38 15.02 10.09
C ALA A 439 24.69 14.19 11.36
N ASP A 440 24.60 12.88 11.22
CA ASP A 440 25.00 11.92 12.26
C ASP A 440 26.31 11.29 11.82
N ALA A 441 27.43 11.79 12.36
CA ALA A 441 28.74 11.19 12.16
C ALA A 441 29.02 10.25 13.32
N ALA A 442 29.18 8.95 13.07
CA ALA A 442 29.42 7.94 14.09
C ALA A 442 30.66 8.22 14.97
N SER A 443 31.55 9.12 14.53
CA SER A 443 32.74 9.57 15.26
C SER A 443 32.47 10.71 16.25
N GLU A 444 31.31 11.37 16.14
CA GLU A 444 31.00 12.59 16.92
C GLU A 444 29.90 12.29 17.95
N PRO A 445 30.04 12.79 19.20
CA PRO A 445 29.05 12.59 20.25
C PRO A 445 27.79 13.47 20.10
N HIS A 446 27.77 14.37 19.14
CA HIS A 446 26.70 15.35 18.92
C HIS A 446 26.25 15.36 17.46
N TYR A 447 24.95 15.59 17.23
CA TYR A 447 24.42 15.84 15.90
C TYR A 447 24.81 17.25 15.42
N GLU A 448 25.24 17.37 14.18
CA GLU A 448 25.45 18.65 13.53
C GLU A 448 24.28 19.03 12.64
N VAL A 449 23.91 20.31 12.64
CA VAL A 449 22.90 20.83 11.71
C VAL A 449 23.56 21.03 10.34
N ALA A 450 23.28 20.13 9.41
CA ALA A 450 23.87 20.13 8.06
C ALA A 450 23.18 21.12 7.10
N SER A 451 21.95 21.54 7.39
CA SER A 451 21.23 22.54 6.59
C SER A 451 20.31 23.38 7.45
N ILE A 452 20.38 24.68 7.26
CA ILE A 452 19.60 25.72 7.96
C ILE A 452 18.59 26.38 7.02
N HIS A 453 17.68 27.20 7.58
CA HIS A 453 16.67 27.94 6.83
C HIS A 453 17.29 29.14 6.07
N ASN A 454 17.87 28.85 4.91
CA ASN A 454 18.27 29.80 3.89
C ASN A 454 17.97 29.17 2.51
N GLU A 455 18.13 29.94 1.44
CA GLU A 455 17.72 29.56 0.09
C GLU A 455 18.25 28.16 -0.32
N ARG A 456 19.55 27.91 -0.16
CA ARG A 456 20.17 26.60 -0.44
C ARG A 456 19.76 25.51 0.58
N GLY A 457 19.51 25.90 1.83
CA GLY A 457 19.08 25.01 2.89
C GLY A 457 17.66 24.51 2.66
N TYR A 458 16.75 25.37 2.23
CA TYR A 458 15.37 24.97 1.90
C TYR A 458 15.33 23.93 0.76
N GLU A 459 16.13 24.12 -0.30
CA GLU A 459 16.22 23.13 -1.36
C GLU A 459 16.71 21.77 -0.87
N LYS A 460 17.76 21.76 -0.02
CA LYS A 460 18.29 20.53 0.57
C LYS A 460 17.29 19.86 1.51
N ILE A 461 16.61 20.64 2.36
CA ILE A 461 15.60 20.12 3.30
C ILE A 461 14.44 19.49 2.50
N ARG A 462 13.93 20.19 1.47
CA ARG A 462 12.89 19.67 0.60
C ARG A 462 13.31 18.37 -0.09
N ALA A 463 14.51 18.34 -0.66
CA ALA A 463 15.05 17.16 -1.34
C ALA A 463 15.27 15.99 -0.38
N GLY A 464 15.82 16.25 0.81
CA GLY A 464 16.06 15.23 1.85
C GLY A 464 14.75 14.64 2.38
N LEU A 465 13.76 15.49 2.67
CA LEU A 465 12.45 15.00 3.12
C LEU A 465 11.76 14.22 2.01
N ALA A 466 11.74 14.71 0.77
CA ALA A 466 11.18 13.98 -0.36
C ALA A 466 11.83 12.60 -0.54
N GLN A 467 13.16 12.53 -0.42
CA GLN A 467 13.89 11.27 -0.52
C GLN A 467 13.51 10.27 0.59
N SER A 468 13.21 10.74 1.81
CA SER A 468 12.77 9.86 2.90
C SER A 468 11.41 9.21 2.63
N TYR A 469 10.58 9.83 1.80
CA TYR A 469 9.30 9.28 1.33
C TYR A 469 9.39 8.49 0.02
N ASP A 470 10.57 8.42 -0.61
CA ASP A 470 10.80 7.52 -1.73
C ASP A 470 11.04 6.09 -1.25
N ILE A 471 9.97 5.30 -1.18
CA ILE A 471 10.04 3.90 -0.77
C ILE A 471 10.99 3.10 -1.66
N GLY A 472 11.06 3.42 -2.95
CA GLY A 472 12.00 2.79 -3.87
C GLY A 472 13.47 3.06 -3.54
N ALA A 473 13.78 4.23 -2.94
CA ALA A 473 15.12 4.57 -2.49
C ALA A 473 15.44 4.03 -1.09
N SER A 474 14.43 3.93 -0.21
CA SER A 474 14.59 3.49 1.19
C SER A 474 14.62 1.96 1.36
N ARG A 475 14.10 1.20 0.39
CA ARG A 475 14.07 -0.27 0.43
C ARG A 475 15.30 -0.88 -0.24
N PRO A 476 15.74 -2.07 0.23
CA PRO A 476 16.82 -2.79 -0.43
C PRO A 476 16.53 -3.01 -1.92
N ASP A 477 17.46 -2.62 -2.78
CA ASP A 477 17.37 -2.80 -4.24
C ASP A 477 18.00 -4.13 -4.60
N ILE A 478 17.19 -5.20 -4.55
CA ILE A 478 17.60 -6.57 -4.86
C ILE A 478 17.01 -6.95 -6.21
N GLN A 479 17.86 -7.38 -7.14
CA GLN A 479 17.47 -7.75 -8.50
C GLN A 479 18.03 -9.11 -8.88
N VAL A 480 17.28 -9.87 -9.69
CA VAL A 480 17.80 -11.04 -10.38
C VAL A 480 18.64 -10.56 -11.55
N VAL A 481 19.91 -10.92 -11.57
CA VAL A 481 20.84 -10.48 -12.63
C VAL A 481 21.27 -11.60 -13.57
N ASP A 482 21.31 -12.82 -13.10
CA ASP A 482 21.65 -13.98 -13.94
C ASP A 482 21.05 -15.30 -13.41
N VAL A 483 20.93 -16.26 -14.32
CA VAL A 483 20.56 -17.64 -14.03
C VAL A 483 21.45 -18.56 -14.86
N ASP A 484 22.06 -19.56 -14.21
CA ASP A 484 22.74 -20.62 -14.95
C ASP A 484 21.72 -21.59 -15.56
N LEU A 485 21.40 -21.37 -16.82
CA LEU A 485 20.40 -22.18 -17.54
C LEU A 485 20.87 -23.57 -17.95
N LEU A 486 22.17 -23.84 -17.94
CA LEU A 486 22.77 -25.10 -18.43
C LEU A 486 23.40 -25.96 -17.35
N GLY A 487 23.92 -25.34 -16.29
CA GLY A 487 24.60 -26.04 -15.23
C GLY A 487 23.68 -26.38 -14.07
N ASP A 488 24.02 -25.88 -12.90
CA ASP A 488 23.38 -26.16 -11.62
C ASP A 488 22.12 -25.35 -11.31
N ARG A 489 21.68 -24.52 -12.25
CA ARG A 489 20.52 -23.63 -12.09
C ARG A 489 20.67 -22.56 -11.01
N GLN A 490 21.91 -22.24 -10.63
CA GLN A 490 22.16 -21.18 -9.66
C GLN A 490 21.48 -19.88 -10.06
N LEU A 491 20.75 -19.28 -9.12
CA LEU A 491 20.13 -17.96 -9.23
C LEU A 491 21.08 -16.92 -8.64
N ARG A 492 21.44 -15.91 -9.44
CA ARG A 492 22.32 -14.82 -9.01
C ARG A 492 21.53 -13.54 -8.81
N LEU A 493 21.65 -12.99 -7.62
CA LEU A 493 21.03 -11.75 -7.21
C LEU A 493 22.09 -10.70 -6.93
N GLU A 494 21.74 -9.43 -7.18
CA GLU A 494 22.53 -8.28 -6.75
C GLU A 494 21.69 -7.40 -5.82
N HIS A 495 22.30 -7.00 -4.70
CA HIS A 495 21.83 -5.92 -3.84
C HIS A 495 22.66 -4.66 -4.12
N LYS A 496 22.03 -3.62 -4.69
CA LYS A 496 22.69 -2.33 -4.92
C LYS A 496 22.73 -1.54 -3.62
N VAL A 497 23.89 -1.53 -3.00
CA VAL A 497 24.14 -0.83 -1.73
C VAL A 497 24.24 0.67 -1.99
N LYS A 498 23.31 1.43 -1.42
CA LYS A 498 23.30 2.89 -1.45
C LYS A 498 23.72 3.43 -0.08
N ASN A 499 24.58 4.44 -0.07
CA ASN A 499 25.05 5.11 1.17
C ASN A 499 25.69 4.14 2.21
N GLY A 500 26.28 3.05 1.76
CA GLY A 500 26.93 2.07 2.64
C GLY A 500 25.98 1.22 3.47
N ILE A 501 24.66 1.30 3.28
CA ILE A 501 23.67 0.57 4.07
C ILE A 501 23.58 -0.88 3.57
N MET A 502 24.15 -1.80 4.35
CA MET A 502 24.13 -3.23 4.09
C MET A 502 22.86 -3.89 4.64
N LEU A 503 22.53 -5.06 4.10
CA LEU A 503 21.48 -5.91 4.68
C LEU A 503 21.96 -6.49 6.02
N GLU A 504 21.08 -6.53 6.99
CA GLU A 504 21.33 -7.24 8.25
C GLU A 504 21.48 -8.74 7.94
N GLU A 505 22.50 -9.37 8.52
CA GLU A 505 22.95 -10.73 8.14
C GLU A 505 21.88 -11.79 8.34
N ALA A 506 21.19 -11.78 9.49
CA ALA A 506 20.16 -12.76 9.79
C ALA A 506 18.95 -12.64 8.84
N SER A 507 18.53 -11.42 8.55
CA SER A 507 17.44 -11.13 7.60
C SER A 507 17.83 -11.49 6.17
N ARG A 508 19.08 -11.22 5.76
CA ARG A 508 19.62 -11.63 4.46
C ARG A 508 19.58 -13.14 4.30
N ASP A 509 20.13 -13.86 5.28
CA ASP A 509 20.23 -15.31 5.23
C ASP A 509 18.84 -15.99 5.27
N ALA A 510 17.89 -15.45 6.05
CA ALA A 510 16.49 -15.88 6.02
C ALA A 510 15.84 -15.65 4.64
N THR A 511 16.06 -14.48 4.05
CA THR A 511 15.55 -14.15 2.71
C THR A 511 16.09 -15.11 1.66
N LEU A 512 17.38 -15.42 1.68
CA LEU A 512 17.99 -16.37 0.75
C LEU A 512 17.39 -17.78 0.89
N ARG A 513 17.10 -18.25 2.13
CA ARG A 513 16.40 -19.51 2.35
C ARG A 513 15.00 -19.53 1.72
N HIS A 514 14.22 -18.47 1.90
CA HIS A 514 12.90 -18.36 1.28
C HIS A 514 12.96 -18.33 -0.25
N ILE A 515 13.94 -17.64 -0.83
CA ILE A 515 14.14 -17.65 -2.30
C ILE A 515 14.52 -19.06 -2.75
N ARG A 516 15.43 -19.77 -2.05
CA ARG A 516 15.80 -21.15 -2.36
C ARG A 516 14.60 -22.10 -2.30
N THR A 517 13.73 -21.94 -1.30
CA THR A 517 12.48 -22.74 -1.19
C THR A 517 11.62 -22.60 -2.44
N LEU A 518 11.47 -21.39 -2.97
CA LEU A 518 10.68 -21.15 -4.18
C LEU A 518 11.43 -21.44 -5.49
N TRP A 519 12.77 -21.31 -5.50
CA TRP A 519 13.59 -21.55 -6.68
C TRP A 519 13.99 -23.01 -6.86
N GLY A 520 14.29 -23.71 -5.77
CA GLY A 520 14.67 -25.12 -5.69
C GLY A 520 16.14 -25.42 -5.89
N TYR A 521 16.95 -24.42 -6.22
CA TYR A 521 18.39 -24.56 -6.48
C TYR A 521 19.18 -23.53 -5.67
N GLU A 522 20.51 -23.55 -5.82
CA GLU A 522 21.37 -22.61 -5.14
C GLU A 522 21.06 -21.16 -5.53
N VAL A 523 21.13 -20.27 -4.53
CA VAL A 523 20.91 -18.84 -4.69
C VAL A 523 22.11 -18.11 -4.11
N SER A 524 22.71 -17.19 -4.87
CA SER A 524 23.73 -16.27 -4.40
C SER A 524 23.27 -14.82 -4.47
N LEU A 525 23.74 -14.01 -3.53
CA LEU A 525 23.49 -12.58 -3.45
C LEU A 525 24.81 -11.85 -3.30
N ALA A 526 25.13 -11.02 -4.28
CA ALA A 526 26.26 -10.10 -4.23
C ALA A 526 25.79 -8.71 -3.79
N ALA A 527 26.43 -8.14 -2.77
CA ALA A 527 26.26 -6.74 -2.40
C ALA A 527 27.21 -5.88 -3.27
N ILE A 528 26.64 -5.01 -4.08
CA ILE A 528 27.37 -4.17 -5.04
C ILE A 528 27.25 -2.71 -4.61
N ASP A 529 28.36 -2.02 -4.48
CA ASP A 529 28.35 -0.58 -4.26
C ASP A 529 27.71 0.14 -5.44
N ALA A 530 26.65 0.91 -5.20
CA ALA A 530 25.86 1.54 -6.25
C ALA A 530 26.60 2.65 -7.02
N GLN A 531 27.68 3.21 -6.45
CA GLN A 531 28.46 4.29 -7.07
C GLN A 531 29.64 3.74 -7.85
N THR A 532 30.39 2.78 -7.27
CA THR A 532 31.62 2.26 -7.84
C THR A 532 31.44 0.99 -8.67
N GLY A 533 30.32 0.29 -8.46
CA GLY A 533 30.09 -1.03 -9.05
C GLY A 533 30.95 -2.16 -8.42
N ALA A 534 31.68 -1.88 -7.35
CA ALA A 534 32.51 -2.86 -6.68
C ALA A 534 31.68 -3.84 -5.86
N THR A 535 32.07 -5.14 -5.90
CA THR A 535 31.48 -6.15 -5.02
C THR A 535 32.00 -5.97 -3.60
N LEU A 536 31.11 -5.71 -2.65
CA LEU A 536 31.42 -5.52 -1.24
C LEU A 536 31.41 -6.84 -0.47
N ASN A 537 30.46 -7.70 -0.77
CA ASN A 537 30.27 -9.01 -0.14
C ASN A 537 29.45 -9.92 -1.06
N GLU A 538 29.66 -11.22 -0.94
CA GLU A 538 28.85 -12.24 -1.62
C GLU A 538 28.47 -13.33 -0.63
N ARG A 539 27.22 -13.79 -0.68
CA ARG A 539 26.67 -14.83 0.18
C ARG A 539 25.82 -15.78 -0.63
N SER A 540 26.00 -17.09 -0.42
CA SER A 540 25.21 -18.12 -1.07
C SER A 540 24.50 -19.03 -0.07
N THR A 541 23.44 -19.70 -0.52
CA THR A 541 22.66 -20.63 0.31
C THR A 541 23.45 -21.86 0.72
N SER A 542 24.51 -22.25 -0.01
CA SER A 542 25.41 -23.32 0.39
C SER A 542 26.29 -22.98 1.63
N GLN A 543 26.47 -21.69 1.91
CA GLN A 543 27.22 -21.17 3.06
C GLN A 543 26.31 -20.93 4.28
N ILE A 544 25.01 -21.07 4.12
CA ILE A 544 24.02 -20.88 5.19
C ILE A 544 23.63 -22.29 5.64
N GLY A 545 23.98 -22.70 6.85
CA GLY A 545 23.54 -23.96 7.41
C GLY A 545 22.02 -24.12 7.38
N GLU A 546 21.51 -25.35 7.35
CA GLU A 546 20.08 -25.66 7.33
C GLU A 546 19.30 -25.04 8.47
#